data_6b312524f5b19ebec4f8753939aa33e4
#
_entry.id   6b312524f5b19ebec4f8753939aa33e4
#
_cell.length_a   1.000
_cell.length_b   1.000
_cell.length_c   1.000
_cell.angle_alpha   90.00
_cell.angle_beta   90.00
_cell.angle_gamma   90.00
#
_symmetry.space_group_name_H-M   'P 1'
#
loop_
_entity.id
_entity.type
_entity.pdbx_description
1 polymer ?
#
loop_
_entity_poly.entity_id
_entity_poly.type
_entity_poly.pdbx_seq_one_letter_code
_entity_poly.pdbx_strand_id
1 'polypeptide(L)'
;MNNIITKLPLVIFVILVASLFIFLKNDNQELNSVLIDKEFPEFNLSSLDKSKVLSKNDLEDLPFIINVWATWCITCRVEHPFLMELKNNPDITVYGINYKDDRREALNLLDRTGNPFKFSIFDPEGRLAIDLGVYGAPETFLIGKDGGEEK
;
A
#
# COMPACT_ATOMS: atom_id res chain seq x y z
N MET A 1 20.06 46.73 -29.15
CA MET A 1 20.69 46.10 -27.96
C MET A 1 19.63 45.57 -26.96
N ASN A 2 18.32 45.90 -27.12
CA ASN A 2 17.31 45.56 -26.10
C ASN A 2 16.55 44.24 -26.29
N ASN A 3 16.70 43.54 -27.42
CA ASN A 3 15.90 42.31 -27.67
C ASN A 3 16.43 41.04 -26.96
N ILE A 4 17.66 41.05 -26.51
CA ILE A 4 18.25 39.88 -25.80
C ILE A 4 17.83 39.88 -24.34
N ILE A 5 17.84 41.06 -23.70
CA ILE A 5 17.45 41.18 -22.27
C ILE A 5 15.98 40.83 -22.05
N THR A 6 15.10 41.22 -22.98
CA THR A 6 13.66 40.88 -22.91
C THR A 6 13.35 39.41 -23.20
N LYS A 7 14.25 38.72 -23.94
CA LYS A 7 14.08 37.28 -24.24
C LYS A 7 14.76 36.36 -23.22
N LEU A 8 15.67 36.91 -22.41
CA LEU A 8 16.44 36.16 -21.42
C LEU A 8 15.53 35.36 -20.42
N PRO A 9 14.47 35.97 -19.83
CA PRO A 9 13.58 35.23 -18.92
C PRO A 9 12.88 34.06 -19.59
N LEU A 10 12.49 34.23 -20.86
CA LEU A 10 11.85 33.16 -21.63
C LEU A 10 12.80 32.01 -21.90
N VAL A 11 14.05 32.30 -22.26
CA VAL A 11 15.07 31.29 -22.49
C VAL A 11 15.37 30.50 -21.21
N ILE A 12 15.52 31.20 -20.08
CA ILE A 12 15.72 30.54 -18.77
C ILE A 12 14.54 29.64 -18.43
N PHE A 13 13.32 30.12 -18.63
CA PHE A 13 12.11 29.32 -18.39
C PHE A 13 12.08 28.04 -19.23
N VAL A 14 12.36 28.15 -20.52
CA VAL A 14 12.41 27.00 -21.44
C VAL A 14 13.49 25.99 -21.00
N ILE A 15 14.68 26.46 -20.60
CA ILE A 15 15.75 25.59 -20.11
C ILE A 15 15.33 24.88 -18.83
N LEU A 16 14.67 25.57 -17.87
CA LEU A 16 14.19 24.98 -16.64
C LEU A 16 13.11 23.92 -16.90
N VAL A 17 12.15 24.21 -17.77
CA VAL A 17 11.11 23.23 -18.14
C VAL A 17 11.71 22.02 -18.84
N ALA A 18 12.63 22.22 -19.77
CA ALA A 18 13.32 21.13 -20.46
C ALA A 18 14.15 20.27 -19.49
N SER A 19 14.89 20.92 -18.58
CA SER A 19 15.66 20.24 -17.53
C SER A 19 14.76 19.41 -16.61
N LEU A 20 13.65 19.98 -16.15
CA LEU A 20 12.67 19.30 -15.32
C LEU A 20 12.05 18.10 -16.06
N PHE A 21 11.70 18.27 -17.32
CA PHE A 21 11.14 17.19 -18.15
C PHE A 21 12.14 16.05 -18.37
N ILE A 22 13.42 16.37 -18.61
CA ILE A 22 14.48 15.36 -18.73
C ILE A 22 14.67 14.63 -17.40
N PHE A 23 14.69 15.36 -16.29
CA PHE A 23 14.84 14.79 -14.95
C PHE A 23 13.68 13.84 -14.62
N LEU A 24 12.43 14.26 -14.84
CA LEU A 24 11.23 13.42 -14.61
C LEU A 24 11.19 12.17 -15.50
N LYS A 25 11.68 12.27 -16.73
CA LYS A 25 11.73 11.12 -17.65
C LYS A 25 12.84 10.14 -17.29
N ASN A 26 13.88 10.60 -16.62
CA ASN A 26 15.04 9.78 -16.24
C ASN A 26 14.93 9.19 -14.83
N ASP A 27 13.88 9.56 -14.09
CA ASP A 27 13.62 9.05 -12.74
C ASP A 27 12.84 7.74 -12.82
N ASN A 28 13.50 6.68 -13.28
CA ASN A 28 13.05 5.30 -13.18
C ASN A 28 13.49 4.74 -11.80
N GLN A 29 13.33 5.48 -10.72
CA GLN A 29 13.42 4.92 -9.39
C GLN A 29 12.17 4.07 -9.16
N GLU A 30 12.21 2.82 -9.61
CA GLU A 30 11.38 1.79 -9.00
C GLU A 30 11.70 1.83 -7.51
N LEU A 31 10.73 2.25 -6.70
CA LEU A 31 10.81 2.09 -5.26
C LEU A 31 10.89 0.59 -5.03
N ASN A 32 12.11 0.09 -4.84
CA ASN A 32 12.29 -1.32 -4.51
C ASN A 32 11.59 -1.54 -3.18
N SER A 33 10.56 -2.39 -3.20
CA SER A 33 9.94 -2.82 -1.97
C SER A 33 11.00 -3.39 -1.02
N VAL A 34 10.88 -3.05 0.25
CA VAL A 34 11.81 -3.52 1.28
C VAL A 34 11.73 -5.04 1.45
N LEU A 35 10.65 -5.66 0.97
CA LEU A 35 10.36 -7.10 1.08
C LEU A 35 10.90 -7.95 -0.06
N ILE A 36 11.41 -7.35 -1.15
CA ILE A 36 12.00 -8.14 -2.24
C ILE A 36 13.13 -8.99 -1.64
N ASP A 37 13.02 -10.29 -1.81
CA ASP A 37 13.97 -11.30 -1.28
C ASP A 37 14.05 -11.36 0.27
N LYS A 38 13.06 -10.82 1.00
CA LYS A 38 12.98 -10.95 2.45
C LYS A 38 11.72 -11.69 2.87
N GLU A 39 11.83 -12.43 3.94
CA GLU A 39 10.68 -13.05 4.58
C GLU A 39 9.75 -12.00 5.20
N PHE A 40 8.45 -12.31 5.20
CA PHE A 40 7.45 -11.51 5.89
C PHE A 40 7.81 -11.34 7.37
N PRO A 41 7.76 -10.13 7.94
CA PRO A 41 8.18 -9.85 9.32
C PRO A 41 7.32 -10.59 10.34
N GLU A 42 7.93 -10.92 11.47
CA GLU A 42 7.23 -11.46 12.63
C GLU A 42 6.38 -10.37 13.30
N PHE A 43 5.16 -10.73 13.68
CA PHE A 43 4.27 -9.82 14.39
C PHE A 43 3.41 -10.58 15.41
N ASN A 44 2.84 -9.82 16.35
CA ASN A 44 1.89 -10.33 17.33
C ASN A 44 0.86 -9.20 17.60
N LEU A 45 -0.19 -9.17 16.80
CA LEU A 45 -1.20 -8.10 16.81
C LEU A 45 -2.61 -8.68 16.88
N SER A 46 -3.55 -7.92 17.44
CA SER A 46 -4.94 -8.37 17.47
C SER A 46 -5.59 -8.28 16.08
N SER A 47 -6.50 -9.19 15.78
CA SER A 47 -7.41 -9.02 14.67
C SER A 47 -8.26 -7.75 14.85
N LEU A 48 -8.74 -7.18 13.74
CA LEU A 48 -9.58 -5.98 13.77
C LEU A 48 -10.85 -6.20 14.59
N ASP A 49 -11.47 -7.37 14.51
CA ASP A 49 -12.65 -7.77 15.24
C ASP A 49 -12.40 -8.24 16.68
N LYS A 50 -11.13 -8.24 17.13
CA LYS A 50 -10.69 -8.74 18.44
C LYS A 50 -10.96 -10.24 18.70
N SER A 51 -11.26 -11.02 17.67
CA SER A 51 -11.57 -12.44 17.85
C SER A 51 -10.36 -13.27 18.26
N LYS A 52 -9.16 -12.85 17.80
CA LYS A 52 -7.89 -13.54 18.08
C LYS A 52 -6.69 -12.61 18.03
N VAL A 53 -5.58 -13.09 18.55
CA VAL A 53 -4.24 -12.53 18.31
C VAL A 53 -3.68 -13.22 17.10
N LEU A 54 -3.13 -12.44 16.16
CA LEU A 54 -2.59 -12.88 14.88
C LEU A 54 -1.08 -12.80 14.89
N SER A 55 -0.46 -13.74 14.20
CA SER A 55 0.96 -13.83 13.95
C SER A 55 1.23 -14.16 12.47
N LYS A 56 2.50 -14.19 12.07
CA LYS A 56 2.90 -14.64 10.72
C LYS A 56 2.34 -16.04 10.38
N ASN A 57 2.28 -16.94 11.37
CA ASN A 57 1.81 -18.31 11.18
C ASN A 57 0.31 -18.40 10.84
N ASP A 58 -0.46 -17.33 11.02
CA ASP A 58 -1.88 -17.27 10.64
C ASP A 58 -2.06 -16.92 9.14
N LEU A 59 -0.98 -16.54 8.44
CA LEU A 59 -0.95 -16.23 7.00
C LEU A 59 -0.57 -17.51 6.23
N GLU A 60 -1.52 -18.39 6.01
CA GLU A 60 -1.24 -19.75 5.50
C GLU A 60 -1.46 -19.86 3.99
N ASP A 61 -2.30 -19.31 3.32
CA ASP A 61 -2.77 -19.65 1.96
C ASP A 61 -1.89 -19.06 0.84
N LEU A 62 -0.64 -19.41 0.75
CA LEU A 62 0.25 -18.95 -0.32
C LEU A 62 -0.19 -19.42 -1.72
N PRO A 63 -0.21 -18.56 -2.75
CA PRO A 63 0.05 -17.12 -2.67
C PRO A 63 -1.11 -16.34 -2.07
N PHE A 64 -0.82 -15.20 -1.45
CA PHE A 64 -1.84 -14.31 -0.90
C PHE A 64 -1.52 -12.83 -1.14
N ILE A 65 -2.54 -12.01 -1.02
CA ILE A 65 -2.42 -10.55 -1.09
C ILE A 65 -2.57 -9.96 0.31
N ILE A 66 -1.70 -9.01 0.64
CA ILE A 66 -1.86 -8.14 1.80
C ILE A 66 -2.13 -6.72 1.30
N ASN A 67 -3.25 -6.16 1.75
CA ASN A 67 -3.59 -4.77 1.48
C ASN A 67 -3.54 -3.95 2.77
N VAL A 68 -2.75 -2.88 2.75
CA VAL A 68 -2.67 -1.90 3.83
C VAL A 68 -3.71 -0.81 3.59
N TRP A 69 -4.61 -0.63 4.53
CA TRP A 69 -5.77 0.24 4.38
C TRP A 69 -6.13 1.00 5.66
N ALA A 70 -6.92 2.06 5.52
CA ALA A 70 -7.46 2.82 6.65
C ALA A 70 -8.76 3.55 6.27
N THR A 71 -9.57 3.91 7.25
CA THR A 71 -10.81 4.67 7.04
C THR A 71 -10.58 6.08 6.55
N TRP A 72 -9.48 6.72 6.96
CA TRP A 72 -9.08 8.06 6.54
C TRP A 72 -8.50 8.11 5.10
N CYS A 73 -8.21 6.96 4.49
CA CYS A 73 -7.60 6.83 3.18
C CYS A 73 -8.67 6.86 2.08
N ILE A 74 -8.74 7.94 1.32
CA ILE A 74 -9.72 8.10 0.22
C ILE A 74 -9.43 7.11 -0.91
N THR A 75 -8.18 6.92 -1.27
CA THR A 75 -7.75 6.01 -2.35
C THR A 75 -8.06 4.55 -2.02
N CYS A 76 -7.96 4.16 -0.74
CA CYS A 76 -8.36 2.83 -0.29
C CYS A 76 -9.84 2.53 -0.59
N ARG A 77 -10.71 3.56 -0.52
CA ARG A 77 -12.13 3.40 -0.88
C ARG A 77 -12.33 3.19 -2.38
N VAL A 78 -11.45 3.74 -3.21
CA VAL A 78 -11.49 3.55 -4.67
C VAL A 78 -11.07 2.13 -5.04
N GLU A 79 -10.10 1.55 -4.32
CA GLU A 79 -9.62 0.18 -4.53
C GLU A 79 -10.57 -0.88 -3.96
N HIS A 80 -11.40 -0.53 -2.98
CA HIS A 80 -12.25 -1.47 -2.25
C HIS A 80 -13.11 -2.39 -3.15
N PRO A 81 -13.75 -1.90 -4.23
CA PRO A 81 -14.50 -2.77 -5.15
C PRO A 81 -13.65 -3.85 -5.81
N PHE A 82 -12.38 -3.54 -6.16
CA PHE A 82 -11.46 -4.52 -6.73
C PHE A 82 -11.09 -5.60 -5.72
N LEU A 83 -10.86 -5.23 -4.47
CA LEU A 83 -10.61 -6.19 -3.39
C LEU A 83 -11.82 -7.09 -3.15
N MET A 84 -13.04 -6.56 -3.28
CA MET A 84 -14.28 -7.34 -3.20
C MET A 84 -14.43 -8.33 -4.36
N GLU A 85 -13.94 -7.99 -5.56
CA GLU A 85 -13.87 -8.92 -6.70
C GLU A 85 -12.82 -10.01 -6.46
N LEU A 86 -11.62 -9.64 -5.99
CA LEU A 86 -10.55 -10.58 -5.66
C LEU A 86 -10.95 -11.61 -4.61
N LYS A 87 -11.73 -11.21 -3.60
CA LYS A 87 -12.28 -12.12 -2.59
C LYS A 87 -13.06 -13.30 -3.20
N ASN A 88 -13.69 -13.09 -4.37
CA ASN A 88 -14.49 -14.11 -5.03
C ASN A 88 -13.62 -15.10 -5.85
N ASN A 89 -12.32 -14.83 -5.97
CA ASN A 89 -11.40 -15.76 -6.62
C ASN A 89 -10.91 -16.80 -5.60
N PRO A 90 -11.19 -18.11 -5.81
CA PRO A 90 -10.79 -19.15 -4.86
C PRO A 90 -9.28 -19.37 -4.77
N ASP A 91 -8.52 -18.89 -5.76
CA ASP A 91 -7.07 -19.10 -5.85
C ASP A 91 -6.28 -17.97 -5.13
N ILE A 92 -6.97 -16.94 -4.62
CA ILE A 92 -6.34 -15.78 -4.01
C ILE A 92 -6.97 -15.49 -2.65
N THR A 93 -6.15 -15.49 -1.61
CA THR A 93 -6.57 -15.01 -0.29
C THR A 93 -6.14 -13.57 -0.09
N VAL A 94 -7.07 -12.72 0.37
CA VAL A 94 -6.79 -11.31 0.66
C VAL A 94 -6.81 -11.09 2.17
N TYR A 95 -5.69 -10.61 2.71
CA TYR A 95 -5.56 -10.16 4.09
C TYR A 95 -5.48 -8.65 4.15
N GLY A 96 -5.95 -8.05 5.25
CA GLY A 96 -5.86 -6.61 5.48
C GLY A 96 -4.89 -6.27 6.60
N ILE A 97 -4.22 -5.12 6.49
CA ILE A 97 -3.58 -4.43 7.61
C ILE A 97 -4.28 -3.10 7.78
N ASN A 98 -5.03 -2.96 8.87
CA ASN A 98 -5.68 -1.70 9.20
C ASN A 98 -4.68 -0.80 9.92
N TYR A 99 -4.19 0.22 9.19
CA TYR A 99 -3.01 1.02 9.51
C TYR A 99 -3.37 2.34 10.17
N LYS A 100 -2.88 2.55 11.40
CA LYS A 100 -3.04 3.83 12.14
C LYS A 100 -4.46 4.36 12.12
N ASP A 101 -5.42 3.53 12.49
CA ASP A 101 -6.84 3.80 12.33
C ASP A 101 -7.62 3.62 13.65
N ASP A 102 -8.83 4.13 13.69
CA ASP A 102 -9.79 3.81 14.76
C ASP A 102 -10.50 2.49 14.45
N ARG A 103 -10.41 1.54 15.37
CA ARG A 103 -10.97 0.20 15.21
C ARG A 103 -12.48 0.22 14.95
N ARG A 104 -13.23 1.06 15.65
CA ARG A 104 -14.67 1.15 15.51
C ARG A 104 -15.07 1.70 14.15
N GLU A 105 -14.38 2.75 13.70
CA GLU A 105 -14.60 3.33 12.38
C GLU A 105 -14.25 2.32 11.27
N ALA A 106 -13.16 1.55 11.45
CA ALA A 106 -12.76 0.50 10.52
C ALA A 106 -13.81 -0.61 10.41
N LEU A 107 -14.31 -1.12 11.53
CA LEU A 107 -15.39 -2.11 11.54
C LEU A 107 -16.68 -1.56 10.92
N ASN A 108 -17.08 -0.33 11.25
CA ASN A 108 -18.25 0.32 10.67
C ASN A 108 -18.13 0.51 9.16
N LEU A 109 -16.93 0.78 8.65
CA LEU A 109 -16.69 0.89 7.21
C LEU A 109 -16.91 -0.47 6.53
N LEU A 110 -16.26 -1.53 7.03
CA LEU A 110 -16.40 -2.88 6.47
C LEU A 110 -17.83 -3.42 6.55
N ASP A 111 -18.57 -3.09 7.62
CA ASP A 111 -19.98 -3.48 7.75
C ASP A 111 -20.86 -2.84 6.66
N ARG A 112 -20.60 -1.58 6.32
CA ARG A 112 -21.37 -0.84 5.30
C ARG A 112 -20.98 -1.16 3.87
N THR A 113 -19.70 -1.47 3.60
CA THR A 113 -19.17 -1.61 2.24
C THR A 113 -18.89 -3.06 1.86
N GLY A 114 -19.03 -3.98 2.81
CA GLY A 114 -18.56 -5.36 2.70
C GLY A 114 -17.11 -5.52 3.18
N ASN A 115 -16.74 -6.73 3.55
CA ASN A 115 -15.40 -7.05 4.01
C ASN A 115 -14.70 -7.94 2.96
N PRO A 116 -13.66 -7.43 2.25
CA PRO A 116 -12.92 -8.20 1.26
C PRO A 116 -11.92 -9.17 1.88
N PHE A 117 -11.55 -8.97 3.15
CA PHE A 117 -10.44 -9.66 3.79
C PHE A 117 -10.88 -10.97 4.46
N LYS A 118 -10.04 -11.99 4.41
CA LYS A 118 -10.18 -13.20 5.25
C LYS A 118 -10.12 -12.80 6.73
N PHE A 119 -9.18 -11.93 7.07
CA PHE A 119 -9.13 -11.15 8.30
C PHE A 119 -8.32 -9.88 8.09
N SER A 120 -8.46 -8.90 8.99
CA SER A 120 -7.60 -7.72 9.05
C SER A 120 -6.81 -7.72 10.35
N ILE A 121 -5.51 -7.48 10.23
CA ILE A 121 -4.60 -7.21 11.35
C ILE A 121 -4.80 -5.76 11.76
N PHE A 122 -4.98 -5.50 13.05
CA PHE A 122 -5.11 -4.14 13.57
C PHE A 122 -3.74 -3.62 14.00
N ASP A 123 -3.19 -2.68 13.24
CA ASP A 123 -1.89 -2.05 13.46
C ASP A 123 -2.03 -0.56 13.81
N PRO A 124 -2.50 -0.23 15.04
CA PRO A 124 -2.79 1.15 15.42
C PRO A 124 -1.55 2.03 15.53
N GLU A 125 -0.39 1.45 15.80
CA GLU A 125 0.89 2.16 15.86
C GLU A 125 1.61 2.20 14.51
N GLY A 126 1.20 1.36 13.56
CA GLY A 126 1.79 1.27 12.22
C GLY A 126 3.16 0.60 12.21
N ARG A 127 3.48 -0.22 13.22
CA ARG A 127 4.79 -0.89 13.32
C ARG A 127 4.96 -1.97 12.28
N LEU A 128 3.96 -2.83 12.13
CA LEU A 128 3.99 -3.87 11.12
C LEU A 128 4.09 -3.26 9.71
N ALA A 129 3.33 -2.21 9.45
CA ALA A 129 3.39 -1.51 8.17
C ALA A 129 4.80 -0.91 7.91
N ILE A 130 5.45 -0.34 8.93
CA ILE A 130 6.84 0.16 8.81
C ILE A 130 7.82 -0.98 8.52
N ASP A 131 7.70 -2.13 9.20
CA ASP A 131 8.57 -3.29 8.98
C ASP A 131 8.41 -3.87 7.57
N LEU A 132 7.22 -3.72 6.97
CA LEU A 132 6.92 -4.03 5.57
C LEU A 132 7.44 -2.97 4.59
N GLY A 133 7.94 -1.83 5.08
CA GLY A 133 8.40 -0.72 4.24
C GLY A 133 7.29 0.17 3.71
N VAL A 134 6.09 0.12 4.31
CA VAL A 134 4.95 0.94 3.91
C VAL A 134 5.20 2.42 4.20
N TYR A 135 5.02 3.25 3.20
CA TYR A 135 5.10 4.72 3.31
C TYR A 135 3.75 5.36 3.59
N GLY A 136 2.64 4.67 3.30
CA GLY A 136 1.28 5.15 3.50
C GLY A 136 0.25 4.16 2.98
N ALA A 137 -1.04 4.46 3.20
CA ALA A 137 -2.13 3.66 2.63
C ALA A 137 -2.70 4.37 1.38
N PRO A 138 -3.13 3.62 0.35
CA PRO A 138 -3.09 2.17 0.24
C PRO A 138 -1.74 1.65 -0.24
N GLU A 139 -1.38 0.44 0.16
CA GLU A 139 -0.28 -0.30 -0.41
C GLU A 139 -0.64 -1.79 -0.45
N THR A 140 -0.28 -2.47 -1.53
CA THR A 140 -0.69 -3.87 -1.74
C THR A 140 0.52 -4.71 -2.09
N PHE A 141 0.72 -5.80 -1.36
CA PHE A 141 1.80 -6.76 -1.53
C PHE A 141 1.23 -8.09 -2.03
N LEU A 142 1.84 -8.65 -3.04
CA LEU A 142 1.62 -10.03 -3.47
C LEU A 142 2.71 -10.90 -2.86
N ILE A 143 2.32 -11.84 -2.02
CA ILE A 143 3.24 -12.78 -1.41
C ILE A 143 3.15 -14.11 -2.15
N GLY A 144 4.24 -14.49 -2.76
CA GLY A 144 4.36 -15.69 -3.57
C GLY A 144 4.45 -16.98 -2.78
N LYS A 145 4.55 -18.10 -3.49
CA LYS A 145 4.60 -19.45 -2.89
C LYS A 145 5.85 -19.71 -2.05
N ASP A 146 6.89 -18.95 -2.26
CA ASP A 146 8.15 -18.99 -1.51
C ASP A 146 8.11 -18.12 -0.23
N GLY A 147 6.99 -17.39 0.00
CA GLY A 147 6.81 -16.48 1.13
C GLY A 147 7.48 -15.12 0.97
N GLY A 148 8.08 -14.85 -0.19
CA GLY A 148 8.61 -13.55 -0.58
C GLY A 148 7.60 -12.72 -1.39
N GLU A 149 7.86 -11.42 -1.51
CA GLU A 149 7.07 -10.54 -2.38
C GLU A 149 7.39 -10.85 -3.85
N GLU A 150 6.34 -11.12 -4.64
CA GLU A 150 6.44 -11.24 -6.09
C GLU A 150 6.25 -9.87 -6.76
N LYS A 151 7.01 -9.62 -7.83
CA LYS A 151 6.87 -8.41 -8.65
C LYS A 151 5.75 -8.55 -9.68
#